data_35c2e89a652079429f3809004a85582b
#
_entry.id   35c2e89a652079429f3809004a85582b
#
_cell.length_a   1.000
_cell.length_b   1.000
_cell.length_c   1.000
_cell.angle_alpha   90.00
_cell.angle_beta   90.00
_cell.angle_gamma   90.00
#
_symmetry.space_group_name_H-M   'P 1'
#
loop_
_entity.id
_entity.type
_entity.pdbx_description
1 polymer ?
#
loop_
_entity_poly.entity_id
_entity_poly.type
_entity_poly.pdbx_seq_one_letter_code
_entity_poly.pdbx_strand_id
1 'polypeptide(L)'
;GDTTDNLIELARTINPEAKKRELDMLLTTGEQVSVSLMAMAMQAMDVPAVSLNAFQVMMHCTSRYGNARFKRVDTERIQHELDSRKIVIVTGFQGVNKYDDITTLGRGGSDTTAVALAAVLHADKCEIYTDVDGVYTADPRVCKNARKLDVITYDEMLELASLGANVLHNR
;
A
#
# COMPACT_ATOMS: atom_id res chain seq x y z
N GLY A 1 -10.69 0.12 3.17
CA GLY A 1 -11.80 1.09 3.16
C GLY A 1 -12.97 0.54 2.35
N ASP A 2 -14.07 1.22 2.37
CA ASP A 2 -15.35 0.77 1.80
C ASP A 2 -15.26 0.34 0.32
N THR A 3 -14.38 0.96 -0.46
CA THR A 3 -14.19 0.62 -1.88
C THR A 3 -13.77 -0.84 -2.07
N THR A 4 -12.80 -1.32 -1.30
CA THR A 4 -12.35 -2.73 -1.38
C THR A 4 -13.47 -3.68 -0.99
N ASP A 5 -14.19 -3.37 0.08
CA ASP A 5 -15.31 -4.19 0.56
C ASP A 5 -16.45 -4.23 -0.46
N ASN A 6 -16.80 -3.09 -1.06
CA ASN A 6 -17.79 -3.01 -2.13
C ASN A 6 -17.39 -3.82 -3.38
N LEU A 7 -16.11 -3.79 -3.78
CA LEU A 7 -15.62 -4.59 -4.90
C LEU A 7 -15.66 -6.10 -4.60
N ILE A 8 -15.34 -6.49 -3.37
CA ILE A 8 -15.44 -7.89 -2.92
C ILE A 8 -16.89 -8.34 -2.93
N GLU A 9 -17.82 -7.52 -2.45
CA GLU A 9 -19.26 -7.84 -2.45
C GLU A 9 -19.80 -7.96 -3.88
N LEU A 10 -19.41 -7.04 -4.77
CA LEU A 10 -19.76 -7.12 -6.19
C LEU A 10 -19.26 -8.42 -6.83
N ALA A 11 -18.01 -8.78 -6.58
CA ALA A 11 -17.44 -10.04 -7.08
C ALA A 11 -18.23 -11.26 -6.58
N ARG A 12 -18.56 -11.29 -5.29
CA ARG A 12 -19.34 -12.38 -4.66
C ARG A 12 -20.75 -12.50 -5.23
N THR A 13 -21.38 -11.39 -5.56
CA THR A 13 -22.72 -11.37 -6.17
C THR A 13 -22.70 -12.02 -7.55
N ILE A 14 -21.63 -11.84 -8.31
CA ILE A 14 -21.47 -12.41 -9.67
C ILE A 14 -21.00 -13.87 -9.59
N ASN A 15 -19.96 -14.14 -8.79
CA ASN A 15 -19.38 -15.45 -8.64
C ASN A 15 -18.71 -15.60 -7.24
N PRO A 16 -19.37 -16.27 -6.28
CA PRO A 16 -18.82 -16.50 -4.96
C PRO A 16 -17.47 -17.28 -4.96
N GLU A 17 -17.25 -18.10 -6.00
CA GLU A 17 -16.06 -18.93 -6.18
C GLU A 17 -15.07 -18.31 -7.19
N ALA A 18 -15.08 -16.99 -7.35
CA ALA A 18 -14.17 -16.30 -8.27
C ALA A 18 -12.71 -16.63 -7.96
N LYS A 19 -11.93 -16.91 -8.99
CA LYS A 19 -10.49 -17.18 -8.83
C LYS A 19 -9.78 -15.94 -8.31
N LYS A 20 -8.83 -16.14 -7.41
CA LYS A 20 -8.05 -15.05 -6.77
C LYS A 20 -7.36 -14.14 -7.79
N ARG A 21 -6.95 -14.67 -8.93
CA ARG A 21 -6.35 -13.86 -10.00
C ARG A 21 -7.30 -12.79 -10.51
N GLU A 22 -8.58 -13.13 -10.75
CA GLU A 22 -9.59 -12.16 -11.20
C GLU A 22 -10.00 -11.20 -10.08
N LEU A 23 -9.99 -11.68 -8.85
CA LEU A 23 -10.25 -10.83 -7.70
C LEU A 23 -9.13 -9.79 -7.51
N ASP A 24 -7.86 -10.18 -7.63
CA ASP A 24 -6.73 -9.25 -7.58
C ASP A 24 -6.85 -8.18 -8.68
N MET A 25 -7.18 -8.59 -9.91
CA MET A 25 -7.41 -7.66 -11.02
C MET A 25 -8.51 -6.64 -10.69
N LEU A 26 -9.63 -7.09 -10.13
CA LEU A 26 -10.74 -6.22 -9.74
C LEU A 26 -10.36 -5.27 -8.61
N LEU A 27 -9.75 -5.77 -7.53
CA LEU A 27 -9.47 -4.97 -6.35
C LEU A 27 -8.49 -3.83 -6.62
N THR A 28 -7.53 -4.03 -7.53
CA THR A 28 -6.54 -3.01 -7.88
C THR A 28 -7.12 -1.81 -8.62
N THR A 29 -8.34 -1.91 -9.15
CA THR A 29 -9.01 -0.76 -9.80
C THR A 29 -9.32 0.36 -8.82
N GLY A 30 -9.61 0.05 -7.55
CA GLY A 30 -9.87 1.05 -6.52
C GLY A 30 -8.67 1.97 -6.30
N GLU A 31 -7.47 1.40 -6.24
CA GLU A 31 -6.25 2.17 -6.07
C GLU A 31 -5.95 3.04 -7.30
N GLN A 32 -6.25 2.54 -8.50
CA GLN A 32 -6.06 3.32 -9.74
C GLN A 32 -7.00 4.52 -9.80
N VAL A 33 -8.24 4.38 -9.36
CA VAL A 33 -9.19 5.51 -9.23
C VAL A 33 -8.62 6.55 -8.26
N SER A 34 -8.17 6.13 -7.08
CA SER A 34 -7.66 7.02 -6.04
C SER A 34 -6.45 7.84 -6.50
N VAL A 35 -5.43 7.21 -7.06
CA VAL A 35 -4.22 7.93 -7.49
C VAL A 35 -4.49 8.85 -8.68
N SER A 36 -5.38 8.46 -9.58
CA SER A 36 -5.75 9.29 -10.73
C SER A 36 -6.49 10.56 -10.30
N LEU A 37 -7.47 10.43 -9.40
CA LEU A 37 -8.20 11.57 -8.85
C LEU A 37 -7.28 12.50 -8.05
N MET A 38 -6.34 11.94 -7.27
CA MET A 38 -5.36 12.73 -6.52
C MET A 38 -4.44 13.51 -7.48
N ALA A 39 -3.94 12.87 -8.54
CA ALA A 39 -3.12 13.56 -9.53
C ALA A 39 -3.88 14.71 -10.21
N MET A 40 -5.14 14.49 -10.58
CA MET A 40 -5.99 15.53 -11.16
C MET A 40 -6.24 16.70 -10.20
N ALA A 41 -6.48 16.39 -8.92
CA ALA A 41 -6.66 17.40 -7.88
C ALA A 41 -5.41 18.25 -7.68
N MET A 42 -4.22 17.65 -7.66
CA MET A 42 -2.96 18.39 -7.59
C MET A 42 -2.71 19.26 -8.81
N GLN A 43 -2.99 18.74 -10.01
CA GLN A 43 -2.86 19.51 -11.26
C GLN A 43 -3.82 20.71 -11.29
N ALA A 44 -5.02 20.57 -10.72
CA ALA A 44 -5.97 21.68 -10.59
C ALA A 44 -5.47 22.79 -9.63
N MET A 45 -4.47 22.49 -8.82
CA MET A 45 -3.78 23.43 -7.92
C MET A 45 -2.44 23.92 -8.51
N ASP A 46 -2.21 23.74 -9.79
CA ASP A 46 -0.95 24.03 -10.48
C ASP A 46 0.27 23.28 -9.91
N VAL A 47 0.04 22.12 -9.27
CA VAL A 47 1.10 21.27 -8.76
C VAL A 47 1.35 20.13 -9.77
N PRO A 48 2.55 20.07 -10.39
CA PRO A 48 2.88 18.99 -11.32
C PRO A 48 2.82 17.63 -10.63
N ALA A 49 1.96 16.74 -11.07
CA ALA A 49 1.77 15.41 -10.49
C ALA A 49 1.52 14.35 -11.57
N VAL A 50 1.91 13.12 -11.29
CA VAL A 50 1.67 11.97 -12.15
C VAL A 50 1.25 10.77 -11.31
N SER A 51 0.22 10.05 -11.78
CA SER A 51 -0.21 8.79 -11.17
C SER A 51 0.42 7.60 -11.92
N LEU A 52 0.93 6.63 -11.16
CA LEU A 52 1.54 5.41 -11.70
C LEU A 52 0.95 4.19 -10.98
N ASN A 53 0.66 3.14 -11.74
CA ASN A 53 0.26 1.85 -11.17
C ASN A 53 1.47 0.91 -11.00
N ALA A 54 1.27 -0.23 -10.35
CA ALA A 54 2.32 -1.20 -10.07
C ALA A 54 3.01 -1.73 -11.34
N PHE A 55 2.30 -1.80 -12.45
CA PHE A 55 2.85 -2.25 -13.73
C PHE A 55 3.79 -1.20 -14.33
N GLN A 56 3.44 0.09 -14.24
CA GLN A 56 4.24 1.19 -14.77
C GLN A 56 5.56 1.41 -14.02
N VAL A 57 5.61 1.02 -12.75
CA VAL A 57 6.81 1.08 -11.90
C VAL A 57 7.41 -0.31 -11.63
N MET A 58 6.93 -1.34 -12.32
CA MET A 58 7.41 -2.72 -12.25
C MET A 58 7.66 -3.19 -10.82
N MET A 59 6.60 -3.16 -10.00
CA MET A 59 6.63 -3.70 -8.64
C MET A 59 6.59 -5.22 -8.68
N HIS A 60 7.74 -5.87 -8.85
CA HIS A 60 7.84 -7.32 -8.98
C HIS A 60 7.48 -8.02 -7.67
N CYS A 61 6.54 -8.96 -7.76
CA CYS A 61 6.02 -9.73 -6.64
C CYS A 61 6.06 -11.24 -6.88
N THR A 62 5.79 -12.00 -5.83
CA THR A 62 5.53 -13.44 -5.95
C THR A 62 4.21 -13.68 -6.65
N SER A 63 4.03 -14.89 -7.25
CA SER A 63 2.79 -15.29 -7.95
C SER A 63 1.70 -15.81 -7.00
N ARG A 64 1.62 -15.25 -5.78
CA ARG A 64 0.66 -15.66 -4.76
C ARG A 64 -0.48 -14.66 -4.70
N TYR A 65 -1.53 -14.89 -5.50
CA TYR A 65 -2.68 -14.02 -5.57
C TYR A 65 -3.34 -13.80 -4.19
N GLY A 66 -3.73 -12.56 -3.92
CA GLY A 66 -4.34 -12.11 -2.66
C GLY A 66 -3.38 -11.98 -1.49
N ASN A 67 -2.10 -12.36 -1.65
CA ASN A 67 -1.10 -12.34 -0.58
C ASN A 67 0.33 -12.39 -1.15
N ALA A 68 0.60 -11.60 -2.17
CA ALA A 68 1.92 -11.50 -2.80
C ALA A 68 2.93 -10.82 -1.86
N ARG A 69 4.20 -11.03 -2.11
CA ARG A 69 5.32 -10.38 -1.43
C ARG A 69 6.21 -9.69 -2.45
N PHE A 70 6.71 -8.51 -2.11
CA PHE A 70 7.68 -7.80 -2.92
C PHE A 70 8.95 -8.61 -3.10
N LYS A 71 9.52 -8.52 -4.29
CA LYS A 71 10.83 -9.03 -4.64
C LYS A 71 11.76 -7.90 -5.04
N ARG A 72 11.28 -6.99 -5.88
CA ARG A 72 12.04 -5.88 -6.45
C ARG A 72 11.07 -4.80 -6.94
N VAL A 73 11.53 -3.57 -6.92
CA VAL A 73 10.87 -2.42 -7.56
C VAL A 73 11.87 -1.79 -8.51
N ASP A 74 11.44 -1.51 -9.74
CA ASP A 74 12.27 -0.78 -10.69
C ASP A 74 12.03 0.72 -10.48
N THR A 75 13.09 1.44 -10.13
CA THR A 75 12.97 2.86 -9.72
C THR A 75 13.11 3.86 -10.85
N GLU A 76 13.55 3.43 -12.04
CA GLU A 76 13.87 4.30 -13.17
C GLU A 76 12.73 5.23 -13.55
N ARG A 77 11.52 4.70 -13.67
CA ARG A 77 10.35 5.51 -14.03
C ARG A 77 10.02 6.54 -12.95
N ILE A 78 10.04 6.13 -11.69
CA ILE A 78 9.77 7.03 -10.56
C ILE A 78 10.82 8.14 -10.53
N GLN A 79 12.11 7.78 -10.60
CA GLN A 79 13.21 8.73 -10.58
C GLN A 79 13.12 9.74 -11.71
N HIS A 80 12.80 9.30 -12.93
CA HIS A 80 12.61 10.19 -14.08
C HIS A 80 11.52 11.26 -13.84
N GLU A 81 10.40 10.86 -13.23
CA GLU A 81 9.32 11.80 -12.92
C GLU A 81 9.69 12.75 -11.78
N LEU A 82 10.41 12.26 -10.76
CA LEU A 82 10.94 13.07 -9.66
C LEU A 82 11.98 14.08 -10.16
N ASP A 83 12.90 13.68 -11.03
CA ASP A 83 13.90 14.57 -11.65
C ASP A 83 13.23 15.67 -12.49
N SER A 84 12.05 15.38 -13.05
CA SER A 84 11.16 16.33 -13.70
C SER A 84 10.37 17.22 -12.74
N ARG A 85 10.67 17.17 -11.43
CA ARG A 85 10.02 17.91 -10.35
C ARG A 85 8.50 17.70 -10.26
N LYS A 86 8.06 16.48 -10.54
CA LYS A 86 6.67 16.08 -10.35
C LYS A 86 6.49 15.35 -9.02
N ILE A 87 5.31 15.49 -8.44
CA ILE A 87 4.86 14.59 -7.38
C ILE A 87 4.42 13.28 -8.04
N VAL A 88 5.01 12.19 -7.58
CA VAL A 88 4.70 10.84 -8.09
C VAL A 88 3.75 10.15 -7.13
N ILE A 89 2.57 9.80 -7.62
CA ILE A 89 1.52 9.14 -6.84
C ILE A 89 1.41 7.71 -7.33
N VAL A 90 1.82 6.77 -6.50
CA VAL A 90 1.90 5.35 -6.86
C VAL A 90 0.78 4.57 -6.20
N THR A 91 0.13 3.67 -6.95
CA THR A 91 -0.84 2.75 -6.36
C THR A 91 -0.15 1.83 -5.34
N GLY A 92 -0.64 1.83 -4.11
CA GLY A 92 -0.22 0.84 -3.12
C GLY A 92 -0.92 -0.51 -3.31
N PHE A 93 -0.65 -1.47 -2.41
CA PHE A 93 -1.38 -2.73 -2.30
C PHE A 93 -1.19 -3.72 -3.45
N GLN A 94 -0.62 -3.33 -4.57
CA GLN A 94 -0.53 -4.14 -5.79
C GLN A 94 0.92 -4.37 -6.24
N GLY A 95 1.12 -5.44 -7.03
CA GLY A 95 2.37 -5.75 -7.68
C GLY A 95 2.15 -6.58 -8.95
N VAL A 96 3.23 -6.91 -9.63
CA VAL A 96 3.24 -7.69 -10.88
C VAL A 96 4.03 -8.98 -10.66
N ASN A 97 3.48 -10.10 -11.05
CA ASN A 97 4.17 -11.38 -10.94
C ASN A 97 4.96 -11.72 -12.21
N LYS A 98 5.61 -12.88 -12.22
CA LYS A 98 6.43 -13.36 -13.36
C LYS A 98 5.64 -13.70 -14.63
N TYR A 99 4.33 -13.67 -14.58
CA TYR A 99 3.43 -13.90 -15.71
C TYR A 99 2.79 -12.60 -16.21
N ASP A 100 3.27 -11.45 -15.72
CA ASP A 100 2.71 -10.12 -15.96
C ASP A 100 1.25 -9.96 -15.44
N ASP A 101 0.83 -10.83 -14.53
CA ASP A 101 -0.44 -10.65 -13.84
C ASP A 101 -0.30 -9.68 -12.66
N ILE A 102 -1.33 -8.88 -12.46
CA ILE A 102 -1.46 -8.06 -11.25
C ILE A 102 -1.76 -8.96 -10.06
N THR A 103 -1.09 -8.68 -8.94
CA THR A 103 -1.29 -9.37 -7.67
C THR A 103 -1.50 -8.36 -6.55
N THR A 104 -2.22 -8.75 -5.50
CA THR A 104 -2.39 -7.93 -4.31
C THR A 104 -1.55 -8.43 -3.14
N LEU A 105 -1.11 -7.49 -2.29
CA LEU A 105 -0.24 -7.78 -1.15
C LEU A 105 -1.00 -8.25 0.10
N GLY A 106 -2.33 -8.16 0.09
CA GLY A 106 -3.16 -8.43 1.26
C GLY A 106 -3.24 -7.24 2.22
N ARG A 107 -3.70 -7.48 3.44
CA ARG A 107 -3.87 -6.41 4.46
C ARG A 107 -2.56 -5.69 4.75
N GLY A 108 -2.62 -4.37 4.93
CA GLY A 108 -1.43 -3.52 5.14
C GLY A 108 -0.53 -3.39 3.90
N GLY A 109 -1.05 -3.77 2.73
CA GLY A 109 -0.27 -3.76 1.49
C GLY A 109 0.15 -2.36 1.05
N SER A 110 -0.65 -1.33 1.32
CA SER A 110 -0.30 0.06 0.98
C SER A 110 0.85 0.57 1.85
N ASP A 111 0.85 0.28 3.15
CA ASP A 111 1.95 0.63 4.05
C ASP A 111 3.24 -0.10 3.65
N THR A 112 3.12 -1.40 3.34
CA THR A 112 4.24 -2.19 2.81
C THR A 112 4.79 -1.59 1.53
N THR A 113 3.92 -1.11 0.63
CA THR A 113 4.33 -0.42 -0.60
C THR A 113 5.08 0.87 -0.29
N ALA A 114 4.56 1.70 0.62
CA ALA A 114 5.18 2.97 1.00
C ALA A 114 6.59 2.75 1.58
N VAL A 115 6.74 1.79 2.49
CA VAL A 115 8.05 1.45 3.09
C VAL A 115 9.02 0.89 2.05
N ALA A 116 8.56 0.02 1.15
CA ALA A 116 9.39 -0.53 0.09
C ALA A 116 9.89 0.56 -0.86
N LEU A 117 9.01 1.48 -1.28
CA LEU A 117 9.39 2.63 -2.12
C LEU A 117 10.36 3.56 -1.41
N ALA A 118 10.12 3.90 -0.14
CA ALA A 118 11.03 4.73 0.65
C ALA A 118 12.44 4.11 0.73
N ALA A 119 12.52 2.80 0.94
CA ALA A 119 13.79 2.08 1.03
C ALA A 119 14.55 2.07 -0.31
N VAL A 120 13.90 1.75 -1.42
CA VAL A 120 14.58 1.63 -2.72
C VAL A 120 14.92 2.99 -3.34
N LEU A 121 14.18 4.04 -2.99
CA LEU A 121 14.43 5.42 -3.42
C LEU A 121 15.38 6.17 -2.47
N HIS A 122 15.82 5.53 -1.40
CA HIS A 122 16.64 6.15 -0.35
C HIS A 122 16.03 7.45 0.18
N ALA A 123 14.70 7.43 0.44
CA ALA A 123 13.99 8.58 0.92
C ALA A 123 14.45 8.97 2.34
N ASP A 124 14.54 10.26 2.61
CA ASP A 124 14.92 10.78 3.93
C ASP A 124 13.90 10.40 5.02
N LYS A 125 12.62 10.23 4.62
CA LYS A 125 11.52 9.96 5.53
C LYS A 125 10.40 9.18 4.82
N CYS A 126 9.73 8.30 5.57
CA CYS A 126 8.47 7.68 5.19
C CYS A 126 7.39 8.03 6.22
N GLU A 127 6.34 8.68 5.79
CA GLU A 127 5.21 9.05 6.65
C GLU A 127 3.98 8.21 6.28
N ILE A 128 3.37 7.60 7.28
CA ILE A 128 2.13 6.83 7.14
C ILE A 128 0.99 7.65 7.75
N TYR A 129 0.09 8.10 6.91
CA TYR A 129 -1.13 8.79 7.32
C TYR A 129 -2.27 7.79 7.43
N THR A 130 -2.86 7.67 8.60
CA THR A 130 -3.87 6.66 8.94
C THR A 130 -4.95 7.24 9.86
N ASP A 131 -6.00 6.49 10.09
CA ASP A 131 -7.12 6.83 10.98
C ASP A 131 -6.83 6.53 12.46
N VAL A 132 -5.65 6.01 12.78
CA VAL A 132 -5.17 5.83 14.16
C VAL A 132 -4.12 6.89 14.50
N ASP A 133 -4.12 7.37 15.73
CA ASP A 133 -3.29 8.48 16.16
C ASP A 133 -1.87 8.08 16.62
N GLY A 134 -1.53 6.80 16.53
CA GLY A 134 -0.18 6.29 16.78
C GLY A 134 -0.12 4.90 17.36
N VAL A 135 1.09 4.50 17.78
CA VAL A 135 1.39 3.24 18.44
C VAL A 135 1.30 3.42 19.96
N TYR A 136 0.67 2.48 20.64
CA TYR A 136 0.50 2.49 22.08
C TYR A 136 1.17 1.27 22.71
N THR A 137 1.50 1.38 24.01
CA THR A 137 2.05 0.25 24.81
C THR A 137 1.07 -0.92 24.96
N ALA A 138 -0.22 -0.67 24.80
CA ALA A 138 -1.31 -1.64 24.79
C ALA A 138 -2.53 -1.02 24.09
N ASP A 139 -3.57 -1.80 23.77
CA ASP A 139 -4.81 -1.24 23.21
C ASP A 139 -5.49 -0.29 24.25
N PRO A 140 -5.59 1.03 23.96
CA PRO A 140 -6.17 1.99 24.91
C PRO A 140 -7.67 1.74 25.18
N ARG A 141 -8.35 1.00 24.31
CA ARG A 141 -9.76 0.61 24.53
C ARG A 141 -9.90 -0.46 25.62
N VAL A 142 -8.86 -1.27 25.82
CA VAL A 142 -8.82 -2.36 26.79
C VAL A 142 -8.02 -1.95 28.04
N CYS A 143 -6.89 -1.28 27.86
CA CYS A 143 -5.99 -0.89 28.94
C CYS A 143 -6.02 0.62 29.15
N LYS A 144 -6.66 1.10 30.21
CA LYS A 144 -6.78 2.53 30.55
C LYS A 144 -5.43 3.22 30.81
N ASN A 145 -4.40 2.46 31.12
CA ASN A 145 -3.05 2.96 31.39
C ASN A 145 -2.14 2.87 30.15
N ALA A 146 -2.70 2.54 28.97
CA ALA A 146 -1.94 2.54 27.73
C ALA A 146 -1.38 3.93 27.44
N ARG A 147 -0.11 3.98 27.05
CA ARG A 147 0.58 5.23 26.69
C ARG A 147 0.94 5.21 25.24
N LYS A 148 0.74 6.34 24.56
CA LYS A 148 1.24 6.55 23.21
C LYS A 148 2.76 6.58 23.23
N LEU A 149 3.38 5.92 22.27
CA LEU A 149 4.82 5.91 22.09
C LEU A 149 5.21 7.00 21.08
N ASP A 150 6.07 7.91 21.50
CA ASP A 150 6.59 8.97 20.60
C ASP A 150 7.67 8.42 19.68
N VAL A 151 8.42 7.44 20.13
CA VAL A 151 9.49 6.76 19.39
C VAL A 151 9.44 5.28 19.72
N ILE A 152 9.65 4.46 18.71
CA ILE A 152 9.77 3.01 18.83
C ILE A 152 10.83 2.52 17.82
N THR A 153 11.63 1.54 18.21
CA THR A 153 12.59 0.92 17.30
C THR A 153 11.92 -0.07 16.35
N TYR A 154 12.60 -0.41 15.25
CA TYR A 154 12.08 -1.42 14.30
C TYR A 154 11.86 -2.78 14.95
N ASP A 155 12.78 -3.20 15.84
CA ASP A 155 12.68 -4.49 16.53
C ASP A 155 11.49 -4.53 17.49
N GLU A 156 11.29 -3.47 18.28
CA GLU A 156 10.13 -3.33 19.16
C GLU A 156 8.81 -3.28 18.37
N MET A 157 8.79 -2.57 17.24
CA MET A 157 7.60 -2.50 16.38
C MET A 157 7.29 -3.86 15.76
N LEU A 158 8.30 -4.61 15.33
CA LEU A 158 8.15 -5.96 14.78
C LEU A 158 7.59 -6.93 15.82
N GLU A 159 8.06 -6.84 17.07
CA GLU A 159 7.52 -7.63 18.18
C GLU A 159 6.06 -7.30 18.46
N LEU A 160 5.72 -6.02 18.59
CA LEU A 160 4.34 -5.58 18.79
C LEU A 160 3.42 -6.03 17.66
N ALA A 161 3.83 -5.88 16.40
CA ALA A 161 3.06 -6.32 15.24
C ALA A 161 2.88 -7.86 15.22
N SER A 162 3.87 -8.61 15.67
CA SER A 162 3.82 -10.08 15.77
C SER A 162 2.88 -10.56 16.87
N LEU A 163 2.74 -9.77 17.94
CA LEU A 163 1.85 -10.05 19.07
C LEU A 163 0.41 -9.54 18.85
N GLY A 164 0.11 -8.94 17.71
CA GLY A 164 -1.25 -8.56 17.31
C GLY A 164 -1.56 -7.06 17.34
N ALA A 165 -0.56 -6.19 17.45
CA ALA A 165 -0.77 -4.76 17.24
C ALA A 165 -1.14 -4.48 15.77
N ASN A 166 -2.33 -3.90 15.53
CA ASN A 166 -2.89 -3.70 14.19
C ASN A 166 -2.44 -2.38 13.52
N VAL A 167 -1.34 -1.77 13.94
CA VAL A 167 -0.88 -0.49 13.40
C VAL A 167 -0.07 -0.68 12.12
N LEU A 168 0.86 -1.62 12.12
CA LEU A 168 1.65 -2.02 10.95
C LEU A 168 1.68 -3.54 10.83
N HIS A 169 1.73 -4.04 9.59
CA HIS A 169 1.93 -5.47 9.35
C HIS A 169 3.39 -5.87 9.52
N ASN A 170 3.63 -7.04 10.11
CA ASN A 170 4.95 -7.64 10.32
C ASN A 170 5.56 -8.31 9.08
N ARG A 171 5.28 -7.80 7.89
CA ARG A 171 5.72 -8.39 6.61
C ARG A 171 6.76 -7.56 5.91
#